data_b4533266d9829cadc7a040c2aa1acf4a
#
_entry.id   b4533266d9829cadc7a040c2aa1acf4a
#
_cell.length_a   1.000
_cell.length_b   1.000
_cell.length_c   1.000
_cell.angle_alpha   90.00
_cell.angle_beta   90.00
_cell.angle_gamma   90.00
#
_symmetry.space_group_name_H-M   'P 1'
#
loop_
_entity.id
_entity.type
_entity.pdbx_description
1 polymer ?
#
loop_
_entity_poly.entity_id
_entity_poly.type
_entity_poly.pdbx_seq_one_letter_code
_entity_poly.pdbx_strand_id
1 'polypeptide(L)'
;MKDFGDLYHRHFEDARRERALLSAIAFTTTFASARGITHAIRAGVGPFHNISEGGTHIHHSTFGIFGLLGLGYAWTYRWGIGPQPGRRVPSRVTAALYGVASALTLDEFALWLDLKDDYWDKQGRKSIDAVAIFAGLLTIGAAGRPALQELGLLPKLLERKVK
;
A
#
# COMPACT_ATOMS: atom_id res chain seq x y z
N MET A 1 12.83 -10.34 25.59
CA MET A 1 12.50 -10.00 24.19
C MET A 1 11.04 -10.32 24.03
N LYS A 2 10.16 -9.33 23.76
CA LYS A 2 8.74 -9.60 23.50
C LYS A 2 8.65 -10.43 22.23
N ASP A 3 7.98 -11.59 22.28
CA ASP A 3 7.80 -12.43 21.11
C ASP A 3 6.97 -11.67 20.07
N PHE A 4 7.50 -11.57 18.84
CA PHE A 4 6.83 -10.88 17.75
C PHE A 4 5.48 -11.54 17.39
N GLY A 5 5.40 -12.87 17.56
CA GLY A 5 4.18 -13.64 17.39
C GLY A 5 3.08 -13.21 18.37
N ASP A 6 3.43 -13.07 19.65
CA ASP A 6 2.49 -12.62 20.69
C ASP A 6 2.02 -11.19 20.46
N LEU A 7 2.91 -10.29 20.00
CA LEU A 7 2.53 -8.92 19.64
C LEU A 7 1.54 -8.91 18.48
N TYR A 8 1.83 -9.71 17.44
CA TYR A 8 0.96 -9.81 16.28
C TYR A 8 -0.44 -10.32 16.67
N HIS A 9 -0.52 -11.42 17.41
CA HIS A 9 -1.80 -11.99 17.82
C HIS A 9 -2.62 -11.01 18.66
N ARG A 10 -2.02 -10.32 19.61
CA ARG A 10 -2.74 -9.35 20.46
C ARG A 10 -3.34 -8.16 19.71
N HIS A 11 -2.66 -7.68 18.67
CA HIS A 11 -3.06 -6.43 18.00
C HIS A 11 -3.74 -6.64 16.65
N PHE A 12 -3.57 -7.82 16.02
CA PHE A 12 -4.06 -8.12 14.67
C PHE A 12 -4.98 -9.34 14.60
N GLU A 13 -5.60 -9.73 15.73
CA GLU A 13 -6.72 -10.70 15.72
C GLU A 13 -7.94 -10.16 14.97
N ASP A 14 -8.16 -8.83 15.01
CA ASP A 14 -9.18 -8.17 14.21
C ASP A 14 -8.78 -8.21 12.73
N ALA A 15 -9.58 -8.89 11.92
CA ALA A 15 -9.36 -9.03 10.48
C ALA A 15 -9.26 -7.69 9.74
N ARG A 16 -9.85 -6.60 10.26
CA ARG A 16 -9.75 -5.27 9.65
C ARG A 16 -8.35 -4.68 9.85
N ARG A 17 -7.81 -4.80 11.06
CA ARG A 17 -6.45 -4.34 11.38
C ARG A 17 -5.40 -5.15 10.66
N GLU A 18 -5.58 -6.47 10.60
CA GLU A 18 -4.69 -7.35 9.85
C GLU A 18 -4.65 -6.97 8.36
N ARG A 19 -5.82 -6.75 7.74
CA ARG A 19 -5.90 -6.32 6.34
C ARG A 19 -5.22 -4.97 6.10
N ALA A 20 -5.44 -4.00 7.00
CA ALA A 20 -4.79 -2.70 6.89
C ALA A 20 -3.26 -2.84 6.98
N LEU A 21 -2.75 -3.67 7.88
CA LEU A 21 -1.31 -3.96 7.98
C LEU A 21 -0.76 -4.60 6.70
N LEU A 22 -1.43 -5.62 6.17
CA LEU A 22 -1.01 -6.31 4.94
C LEU A 22 -1.03 -5.36 3.74
N SER A 23 -2.05 -4.50 3.63
CA SER A 23 -2.10 -3.46 2.60
C SER A 23 -0.94 -2.47 2.74
N ALA A 24 -0.62 -2.03 3.96
CA ALA A 24 0.46 -1.09 4.20
C ALA A 24 1.84 -1.69 3.84
N ILE A 25 2.08 -2.94 4.23
CA ILE A 25 3.32 -3.65 3.90
C ILE A 25 3.44 -3.82 2.38
N ALA A 26 2.39 -4.34 1.73
CA ALA A 26 2.38 -4.57 0.29
C ALA A 26 2.54 -3.25 -0.49
N PHE A 27 1.88 -2.18 -0.05
CA PHE A 27 2.02 -0.85 -0.62
C PHE A 27 3.48 -0.37 -0.54
N THR A 28 4.05 -0.37 0.65
CA THR A 28 5.41 0.16 0.89
C THR A 28 6.46 -0.63 0.13
N THR A 29 6.38 -1.96 0.14
CA THR A 29 7.33 -2.82 -0.59
C THR A 29 7.20 -2.65 -2.10
N THR A 30 5.98 -2.59 -2.63
CA THR A 30 5.75 -2.38 -4.07
C THR A 30 6.26 -1.02 -4.51
N PHE A 31 5.95 0.03 -3.75
CA PHE A 31 6.41 1.37 -4.06
C PHE A 31 7.93 1.46 -4.07
N ALA A 32 8.60 0.94 -3.03
CA ALA A 32 10.06 0.93 -2.96
C ALA A 32 10.68 0.15 -4.13
N SER A 33 10.06 -0.98 -4.51
CA SER A 33 10.50 -1.79 -5.65
C SER A 33 10.31 -1.05 -6.98
N ALA A 34 9.16 -0.45 -7.22
CA ALA A 34 8.89 0.33 -8.43
C ALA A 34 9.90 1.48 -8.57
N ARG A 35 10.14 2.24 -7.49
CA ARG A 35 11.15 3.29 -7.46
C ARG A 35 12.55 2.75 -7.72
N GLY A 36 12.94 1.65 -7.11
CA GLY A 36 14.23 1.01 -7.35
C GLY A 36 14.41 0.60 -8.82
N ILE A 37 13.38 0.01 -9.43
CA ILE A 37 13.38 -0.40 -10.84
C ILE A 37 13.48 0.82 -11.75
N THR A 38 12.67 1.87 -11.54
CA THR A 38 12.70 3.07 -12.37
C THR A 38 14.04 3.80 -12.26
N HIS A 39 14.65 3.86 -11.09
CA HIS A 39 16.00 4.38 -10.92
C HIS A 39 17.06 3.52 -11.65
N ALA A 40 16.94 2.20 -11.61
CA ALA A 40 17.84 1.29 -12.31
C ALA A 40 17.74 1.46 -13.84
N ILE A 41 16.51 1.57 -14.38
CA ILE A 41 16.27 1.86 -15.81
C ILE A 41 16.94 3.17 -16.20
N ARG A 42 16.75 4.24 -15.44
CA ARG A 42 17.35 5.54 -15.71
C ARG A 42 18.88 5.50 -15.66
N ALA A 43 19.45 4.73 -14.76
CA ALA A 43 20.90 4.57 -14.63
C ALA A 43 21.49 3.59 -15.65
N GLY A 44 20.67 2.89 -16.44
CA GLY A 44 21.11 1.84 -17.36
C GLY A 44 21.71 0.62 -16.66
N VAL A 45 21.27 0.33 -15.42
CA VAL A 45 21.79 -0.74 -14.58
C VAL A 45 20.81 -1.91 -14.51
N GLY A 46 21.31 -3.14 -14.67
CA GLY A 46 20.53 -4.37 -14.57
C GLY A 46 19.72 -4.69 -15.82
N PRO A 47 18.84 -5.69 -15.76
CA PRO A 47 18.07 -6.18 -16.90
C PRO A 47 16.77 -5.40 -17.15
N PHE A 48 16.53 -4.32 -16.41
CA PHE A 48 15.30 -3.57 -16.45
C PHE A 48 15.22 -2.64 -17.65
N HIS A 49 14.06 -2.58 -18.28
CA HIS A 49 13.76 -1.69 -19.41
C HIS A 49 12.28 -1.29 -19.40
N ASN A 50 11.97 -0.23 -20.13
CA ASN A 50 10.59 0.24 -20.26
C ASN A 50 9.72 -0.81 -20.99
N ILE A 51 8.48 -0.96 -20.56
CA ILE A 51 7.50 -1.80 -21.23
C ILE A 51 6.85 -0.96 -22.32
N SER A 52 7.00 -1.39 -23.58
CA SER A 52 6.42 -0.70 -24.73
C SER A 52 5.80 -1.69 -25.69
N GLU A 53 4.61 -1.39 -26.19
CA GLU A 53 3.90 -2.18 -27.19
C GLU A 53 3.46 -1.26 -28.34
N GLY A 54 3.78 -1.63 -29.56
CA GLY A 54 3.41 -0.85 -30.75
C GLY A 54 3.87 0.62 -30.74
N GLY A 55 4.99 0.93 -30.09
CA GLY A 55 5.50 2.30 -29.94
C GLY A 55 4.86 3.10 -28.81
N THR A 56 3.91 2.53 -28.07
CA THR A 56 3.28 3.16 -26.91
C THR A 56 3.96 2.67 -25.63
N HIS A 57 4.40 3.60 -24.79
CA HIS A 57 4.91 3.29 -23.45
C HIS A 57 3.75 2.92 -22.52
N ILE A 58 3.82 1.73 -21.91
CA ILE A 58 2.82 1.27 -20.95
C ILE A 58 3.30 1.61 -19.56
N HIS A 59 2.59 2.50 -18.92
CA HIS A 59 2.83 2.89 -17.54
C HIS A 59 2.35 1.83 -16.56
N HIS A 60 3.10 1.60 -15.49
CA HIS A 60 2.72 0.61 -14.47
C HIS A 60 1.47 1.02 -13.68
N SER A 61 1.11 2.30 -13.65
CA SER A 61 -0.18 2.78 -13.14
C SER A 61 -1.39 2.13 -13.84
N THR A 62 -1.25 1.75 -15.12
CA THR A 62 -2.29 1.00 -15.85
C THR A 62 -2.66 -0.30 -15.13
N PHE A 63 -1.66 -1.08 -14.73
CA PHE A 63 -1.87 -2.32 -13.96
C PHE A 63 -2.45 -2.03 -12.58
N GLY A 64 -2.02 -0.93 -11.95
CA GLY A 64 -2.56 -0.47 -10.67
C GLY A 64 -4.05 -0.14 -10.76
N ILE A 65 -4.46 0.64 -11.75
CA ILE A 65 -5.86 1.03 -11.99
C ILE A 65 -6.74 -0.19 -12.23
N PHE A 66 -6.34 -1.08 -13.16
CA PHE A 66 -7.11 -2.31 -13.40
C PHE A 66 -7.18 -3.22 -12.17
N GLY A 67 -6.10 -3.29 -11.38
CA GLY A 67 -6.09 -3.99 -10.11
C GLY A 67 -7.10 -3.42 -9.11
N LEU A 68 -7.13 -2.09 -8.93
CA LEU A 68 -8.09 -1.43 -8.06
C LEU A 68 -9.53 -1.62 -8.52
N LEU A 69 -9.80 -1.49 -9.82
CA LEU A 69 -11.13 -1.69 -10.38
C LEU A 69 -11.60 -3.14 -10.20
N GLY A 70 -10.71 -4.12 -10.49
CA GLY A 70 -11.02 -5.54 -10.31
C GLY A 70 -11.28 -5.91 -8.86
N LEU A 71 -10.49 -5.37 -7.91
CA LEU A 71 -10.71 -5.56 -6.48
C LEU A 71 -12.00 -4.88 -6.01
N GLY A 72 -12.25 -3.66 -6.44
CA GLY A 72 -13.49 -2.95 -6.14
C GLY A 72 -14.70 -3.75 -6.60
N TYR A 73 -14.66 -4.28 -7.82
CA TYR A 73 -15.70 -5.13 -8.34
C TYR A 73 -15.88 -6.42 -7.54
N ALA A 74 -14.78 -7.15 -7.23
CA ALA A 74 -14.82 -8.35 -6.40
C ALA A 74 -15.43 -8.08 -5.00
N TRP A 75 -15.15 -6.92 -4.43
CA TRP A 75 -15.69 -6.51 -3.13
C TRP A 75 -17.19 -6.20 -3.18
N THR A 76 -17.77 -5.82 -4.32
CA THR A 76 -19.24 -5.69 -4.45
C THR A 76 -19.95 -7.02 -4.21
N TYR A 77 -19.29 -8.14 -4.55
CA TYR A 77 -19.75 -9.50 -4.24
C TYR A 77 -19.28 -10.02 -2.88
N ARG A 78 -18.69 -9.14 -2.03
CA ARG A 78 -18.12 -9.53 -0.75
C ARG A 78 -17.01 -10.59 -0.84
N TRP A 79 -16.41 -10.76 -2.01
CA TRP A 79 -15.31 -11.69 -2.18
C TRP A 79 -14.03 -11.11 -1.58
N GLY A 80 -13.37 -11.88 -0.68
CA GLY A 80 -12.16 -11.45 0.01
C GLY A 80 -12.38 -10.37 1.08
N ILE A 81 -13.61 -10.08 1.49
CA ILE A 81 -13.93 -9.21 2.63
C ILE A 81 -14.91 -9.89 3.59
N GLY A 82 -14.76 -9.57 4.88
CA GLY A 82 -15.68 -10.01 5.94
C GLY A 82 -15.09 -11.07 6.86
N PRO A 83 -15.68 -11.20 8.07
CA PRO A 83 -15.19 -12.03 9.15
C PRO A 83 -15.62 -13.51 9.05
N GLN A 84 -15.83 -14.05 7.86
CA GLN A 84 -16.33 -15.42 7.72
C GLN A 84 -15.26 -16.45 8.08
N PRO A 85 -15.57 -17.44 8.95
CA PRO A 85 -14.69 -18.57 9.23
C PRO A 85 -14.26 -19.26 7.92
N GLY A 86 -12.99 -19.59 7.76
CA GLY A 86 -12.44 -20.21 6.56
C GLY A 86 -12.08 -19.28 5.40
N ARG A 87 -12.40 -17.98 5.46
CA ARG A 87 -12.08 -17.01 4.39
C ARG A 87 -10.95 -16.03 4.72
N ARG A 88 -10.09 -16.37 5.69
CA ARG A 88 -8.94 -15.51 6.02
C ARG A 88 -7.96 -15.36 4.86
N VAL A 89 -7.67 -16.43 4.12
CA VAL A 89 -6.72 -16.38 3.01
C VAL A 89 -7.17 -15.45 1.88
N PRO A 90 -8.40 -15.56 1.34
CA PRO A 90 -8.89 -14.61 0.34
C PRO A 90 -8.86 -13.16 0.84
N SER A 91 -9.18 -12.92 2.11
CA SER A 91 -9.18 -11.59 2.71
C SER A 91 -7.76 -10.99 2.80
N ARG A 92 -6.75 -11.77 3.16
CA ARG A 92 -5.35 -11.36 3.18
C ARG A 92 -4.82 -11.06 1.79
N VAL A 93 -5.14 -11.93 0.83
CA VAL A 93 -4.73 -11.76 -0.57
C VAL A 93 -5.31 -10.49 -1.17
N THR A 94 -6.61 -10.24 -1.01
CA THR A 94 -7.21 -9.02 -1.55
C THR A 94 -6.68 -7.76 -0.87
N ALA A 95 -6.34 -7.81 0.43
CA ALA A 95 -5.71 -6.71 1.12
C ALA A 95 -4.29 -6.42 0.58
N ALA A 96 -3.49 -7.45 0.37
CA ALA A 96 -2.16 -7.29 -0.21
C ALA A 96 -2.23 -6.76 -1.65
N LEU A 97 -3.11 -7.32 -2.49
CA LEU A 97 -3.33 -6.85 -3.86
C LEU A 97 -3.80 -5.40 -3.91
N TYR A 98 -4.63 -4.97 -2.95
CA TYR A 98 -5.02 -3.57 -2.83
C TYR A 98 -3.82 -2.66 -2.57
N GLY A 99 -2.92 -3.06 -1.66
CA GLY A 99 -1.68 -2.32 -1.40
C GLY A 99 -0.80 -2.22 -2.65
N VAL A 100 -0.60 -3.34 -3.36
CA VAL A 100 0.17 -3.38 -4.62
C VAL A 100 -0.44 -2.44 -5.66
N ALA A 101 -1.72 -2.59 -5.96
CA ALA A 101 -2.42 -1.82 -6.98
C ALA A 101 -2.42 -0.32 -6.64
N SER A 102 -2.62 0.04 -5.37
CA SER A 102 -2.55 1.42 -4.91
C SER A 102 -1.15 2.02 -5.08
N ALA A 103 -0.10 1.27 -4.77
CA ALA A 103 1.28 1.74 -4.93
C ALA A 103 1.61 2.02 -6.40
N LEU A 104 1.27 1.09 -7.30
CA LEU A 104 1.50 1.26 -8.74
C LEU A 104 0.73 2.45 -9.31
N THR A 105 -0.49 2.69 -8.83
CA THR A 105 -1.31 3.82 -9.27
C THR A 105 -0.75 5.16 -8.78
N LEU A 106 -0.39 5.23 -7.50
CA LEU A 106 0.04 6.49 -6.87
C LEU A 106 1.50 6.85 -7.17
N ASP A 107 2.33 5.88 -7.55
CA ASP A 107 3.71 6.15 -7.94
C ASP A 107 3.80 7.11 -9.14
N GLU A 108 2.86 7.03 -10.06
CA GLU A 108 2.76 7.91 -11.23
C GLU A 108 1.70 9.01 -11.10
N PHE A 109 1.33 9.38 -9.87
CA PHE A 109 0.30 10.40 -9.61
C PHE A 109 0.59 11.74 -10.29
N ALA A 110 1.87 12.12 -10.43
CA ALA A 110 2.27 13.35 -11.10
C ALA A 110 1.84 13.40 -12.57
N LEU A 111 1.81 12.25 -13.27
CA LEU A 111 1.37 12.16 -14.67
C LEU A 111 -0.10 12.55 -14.84
N TRP A 112 -0.91 12.27 -13.81
CA TRP A 112 -2.34 12.61 -13.83
C TRP A 112 -2.59 14.12 -13.68
N LEU A 113 -1.71 14.79 -12.94
CA LEU A 113 -1.85 16.24 -12.69
C LEU A 113 -1.40 17.08 -13.88
N ASP A 114 -0.32 16.70 -14.50
CA ASP A 114 0.33 17.54 -15.48
C ASP A 114 0.22 16.99 -16.91
N LEU A 115 -0.28 15.76 -17.09
CA LEU A 115 -0.37 15.04 -18.38
C LEU A 115 0.94 15.02 -19.17
N LYS A 116 2.05 15.14 -18.46
CA LYS A 116 3.41 15.13 -19.00
C LYS A 116 4.21 14.02 -18.34
N ASP A 117 5.13 13.44 -19.08
CA ASP A 117 6.06 12.40 -18.59
C ASP A 117 7.27 13.04 -17.85
N ASP A 118 6.96 13.90 -16.87
CA ASP A 118 7.95 14.66 -16.09
C ASP A 118 8.30 13.97 -14.78
N TYR A 119 8.43 12.64 -14.80
CA TYR A 119 8.68 11.83 -13.61
C TYR A 119 9.91 12.28 -12.79
N TRP A 120 10.88 12.90 -13.45
CA TRP A 120 12.16 13.30 -12.87
C TRP A 120 12.29 14.80 -12.60
N ASP A 121 11.31 15.59 -12.93
CA ASP A 121 11.31 17.03 -12.66
C ASP A 121 10.80 17.31 -11.23
N LYS A 122 10.85 18.59 -10.81
CA LYS A 122 10.37 19.05 -9.49
C LYS A 122 8.94 18.61 -9.15
N GLN A 123 8.14 18.34 -10.18
CA GLN A 123 6.77 17.85 -10.07
C GLN A 123 6.69 16.37 -9.64
N GLY A 124 7.71 15.55 -9.89
CA GLY A 124 7.80 14.19 -9.36
C GLY A 124 7.79 14.12 -7.82
N ARG A 125 8.13 15.22 -7.14
CA ARG A 125 7.98 15.34 -5.69
C ARG A 125 6.53 15.20 -5.22
N LYS A 126 5.54 15.63 -6.02
CA LYS A 126 4.11 15.51 -5.68
C LYS A 126 3.68 14.03 -5.54
N SER A 127 4.22 13.14 -6.37
CA SER A 127 3.98 11.70 -6.24
C SER A 127 4.57 11.16 -4.94
N ILE A 128 5.79 11.59 -4.59
CA ILE A 128 6.44 11.16 -3.33
C ILE A 128 5.64 11.62 -2.13
N ASP A 129 5.18 12.86 -2.13
CA ASP A 129 4.39 13.42 -1.04
C ASP A 129 3.05 12.69 -0.89
N ALA A 130 2.33 12.44 -1.98
CA ALA A 130 1.07 11.70 -1.98
C ALA A 130 1.25 10.29 -1.44
N VAL A 131 2.32 9.61 -1.87
CA VAL A 131 2.65 8.26 -1.42
C VAL A 131 3.02 8.25 0.06
N ALA A 132 3.86 9.19 0.51
CA ALA A 132 4.25 9.28 1.92
C ALA A 132 3.04 9.49 2.83
N ILE A 133 2.11 10.38 2.43
CA ILE A 133 0.87 10.62 3.18
C ILE A 133 0.01 9.35 3.21
N PHE A 134 -0.19 8.70 2.07
CA PHE A 134 -1.02 7.49 1.99
C PHE A 134 -0.42 6.34 2.79
N ALA A 135 0.87 6.09 2.68
CA ALA A 135 1.58 5.09 3.48
C ALA A 135 1.49 5.38 4.98
N GLY A 136 1.64 6.65 5.37
CA GLY A 136 1.46 7.08 6.75
C GLY A 136 0.06 6.80 7.28
N LEU A 137 -0.98 7.14 6.52
CA LEU A 137 -2.37 6.87 6.88
C LEU A 137 -2.66 5.38 6.99
N LEU A 138 -2.17 4.57 6.05
CA LEU A 138 -2.30 3.11 6.11
C LEU A 138 -1.60 2.54 7.35
N THR A 139 -0.39 3.01 7.64
CA THR A 139 0.39 2.55 8.80
C THR A 139 -0.34 2.87 10.11
N ILE A 140 -0.87 4.09 10.25
CA ILE A 140 -1.66 4.49 11.43
C ILE A 140 -2.91 3.62 11.54
N GLY A 141 -3.62 3.40 10.44
CA GLY A 141 -4.80 2.54 10.40
C GLY A 141 -4.49 1.09 10.74
N ALA A 142 -3.37 0.56 10.24
CA ALA A 142 -2.95 -0.83 10.43
C ALA A 142 -2.45 -1.12 11.84
N ALA A 143 -1.43 -0.38 12.29
CA ALA A 143 -0.84 -0.57 13.60
C ALA A 143 -1.85 -0.25 14.72
N GLY A 144 -2.72 0.73 14.44
CA GLY A 144 -3.67 1.18 15.43
C GLY A 144 -3.00 1.77 16.66
N ARG A 145 -3.74 2.60 17.32
CA ARG A 145 -3.26 3.32 18.50
C ARG A 145 -2.70 2.41 19.62
N PRO A 146 -3.34 1.27 19.98
CA PRO A 146 -2.84 0.43 21.05
C PRO A 146 -1.46 -0.18 20.75
N ALA A 147 -1.24 -0.63 19.52
CA ALA A 147 0.04 -1.22 19.13
C ALA A 147 1.16 -0.19 19.14
N LEU A 148 0.92 1.00 18.60
CA LEU A 148 1.88 2.10 18.61
C LEU A 148 2.19 2.58 20.04
N GLN A 149 1.21 2.55 20.94
CA GLN A 149 1.40 2.87 22.36
C GLN A 149 2.23 1.81 23.08
N GLU A 150 2.02 0.53 22.79
CA GLU A 150 2.81 -0.55 23.36
C GLU A 150 4.27 -0.54 22.89
N LEU A 151 4.49 -0.10 21.65
CA LEU A 151 5.83 0.11 21.08
C LEU A 151 6.51 1.39 21.56
N GLY A 152 5.81 2.24 22.31
CA GLY A 152 6.33 3.52 22.79
C GLY A 152 6.40 4.61 21.72
N LEU A 153 5.80 4.41 20.56
CA LEU A 153 5.80 5.37 19.45
C LEU A 153 4.72 6.44 19.59
N LEU A 154 3.70 6.19 20.42
CA LEU A 154 2.65 7.16 20.76
C LEU A 154 2.47 7.25 22.28
N PRO A 155 2.17 8.45 22.81
CA PRO A 155 1.86 8.60 24.23
C PRO A 155 0.59 7.84 24.59
N LYS A 156 0.59 7.19 25.75
CA LYS A 156 -0.63 6.63 26.35
C LYS A 156 -1.54 7.80 26.71
N LEU A 157 -2.53 8.09 25.88
CA LEU A 157 -3.56 9.07 26.25
C LEU A 157 -4.37 8.47 27.39
N LEU A 158 -4.51 9.27 28.46
CA LEU A 158 -5.38 8.96 29.59
C LEU A 158 -6.73 8.46 29.04
N GLU A 159 -7.11 7.23 29.41
CA GLU A 159 -8.44 6.71 29.12
C GLU A 159 -9.45 7.67 29.75
N ARG A 160 -10.13 8.50 28.96
CA ARG A 160 -11.35 9.15 29.41
C ARG A 160 -12.32 8.02 29.71
N LYS A 161 -12.45 7.67 30.97
CA LYS A 161 -13.58 6.90 31.45
C LYS A 161 -14.84 7.69 31.07
N VAL A 162 -15.48 7.26 29.98
CA VAL A 162 -16.86 7.65 29.72
C VAL A 162 -17.67 6.91 30.77
N LYS A 163 -18.11 7.67 31.78
CA LYS A 163 -19.15 7.23 32.72
C LYS A 163 -20.48 7.24 32.03
#